data_2ffe71fbc30c50d0cdf2dc4ae65e0743
#
_entry.id   2ffe71fbc30c50d0cdf2dc4ae65e0743
#
_cell.length_a   1.000
_cell.length_b   1.000
_cell.length_c   1.000
_cell.angle_alpha   90.00
_cell.angle_beta   90.00
_cell.angle_gamma   90.00
#
_symmetry.space_group_name_H-M   'P 1'
#
loop_
_entity.id
_entity.type
_entity.pdbx_description
1 polymer ?
#
loop_
_entity_poly.entity_id
_entity_poly.type
_entity_poly.pdbx_seq_one_letter_code
_entity_poly.pdbx_strand_id
1 'polypeptide(L)'
;MSDPKTIAQLRATIADLMRWFEGEDLRAAVIGGVAAGLHGRPRLTKDVDAVVFSDDAAALVASAGSYGFATRIDDALDFSRRTRVLLLRHHSGVDVDISLGALSFEAEIVDRAQVIDIGGLAIRIATPEDLIIMKALARRPEDIADIGGIIDVQHQLDVDRIRFWVREFSSVLEMPEIFEDLERLLQRRKL
;
A
#
# COMPACT_ATOMS: atom_id res chain seq x y z
N MET A 1 1.30 -21.79 10.17
CA MET A 1 1.82 -20.96 11.30
C MET A 1 2.99 -20.17 10.76
N SER A 2 2.91 -18.84 10.85
CA SER A 2 3.99 -17.94 10.41
C SER A 2 5.22 -18.12 11.29
N ASP A 3 6.42 -18.11 10.70
CA ASP A 3 7.67 -18.13 11.47
C ASP A 3 7.75 -16.87 12.34
N PRO A 4 7.88 -16.99 13.68
CA PRO A 4 8.00 -15.86 14.59
C PRO A 4 9.11 -14.86 14.20
N LYS A 5 10.20 -15.36 13.58
CA LYS A 5 11.29 -14.53 13.07
C LYS A 5 10.83 -13.60 11.94
N THR A 6 10.03 -14.10 11.02
CA THR A 6 9.48 -13.30 9.89
C THR A 6 8.57 -12.19 10.40
N ILE A 7 7.72 -12.47 11.40
CA ILE A 7 6.84 -11.46 12.00
C ILE A 7 7.65 -10.38 12.70
N ALA A 8 8.69 -10.75 13.46
CA ALA A 8 9.56 -9.79 14.13
C ALA A 8 10.31 -8.89 13.14
N GLN A 9 10.81 -9.44 12.03
CA GLN A 9 11.47 -8.70 10.97
C GLN A 9 10.51 -7.70 10.30
N LEU A 10 9.30 -8.15 9.96
CA LEU A 10 8.28 -7.28 9.36
C LEU A 10 7.90 -6.13 10.30
N ARG A 11 7.70 -6.43 11.60
CA ARG A 11 7.39 -5.41 12.62
C ARG A 11 8.52 -4.39 12.75
N ALA A 12 9.78 -4.82 12.79
CA ALA A 12 10.94 -3.92 12.86
C ALA A 12 11.00 -3.02 11.60
N THR A 13 10.82 -3.60 10.43
CA THR A 13 10.80 -2.86 9.17
C THR A 13 9.72 -1.77 9.15
N ILE A 14 8.50 -2.10 9.58
CA ILE A 14 7.40 -1.13 9.63
C ILE A 14 7.69 -0.04 10.66
N ALA A 15 8.26 -0.39 11.82
CA ALA A 15 8.62 0.59 12.86
C ALA A 15 9.65 1.61 12.33
N ASP A 16 10.68 1.14 11.63
CA ASP A 16 11.70 2.00 11.05
C ASP A 16 11.16 2.83 9.88
N LEU A 17 10.22 2.26 9.10
CA LEU A 17 9.52 2.97 8.03
C LEU A 17 8.67 4.12 8.59
N MET A 18 7.94 3.91 9.68
CA MET A 18 7.16 4.97 10.35
C MET A 18 8.09 6.07 10.90
N ARG A 19 9.23 5.69 11.53
CA ARG A 19 10.22 6.65 11.98
C ARG A 19 10.82 7.49 10.84
N TRP A 20 11.05 6.86 9.69
CA TRP A 20 11.52 7.56 8.51
C TRP A 20 10.49 8.56 7.99
N PHE A 21 9.23 8.13 7.84
CA PHE A 21 8.16 9.00 7.36
C PHE A 21 7.94 10.20 8.29
N GLU A 22 7.98 9.98 9.61
CA GLU A 22 7.83 11.05 10.60
C GLU A 22 9.07 11.96 10.67
N GLY A 23 10.28 11.38 10.68
CA GLY A 23 11.53 12.13 10.82
C GLY A 23 11.85 13.06 9.64
N GLU A 24 11.39 12.69 8.44
CA GLU A 24 11.56 13.47 7.21
C GLU A 24 10.27 14.22 6.78
N ASP A 25 9.24 14.23 7.63
CA ASP A 25 7.93 14.84 7.36
C ASP A 25 7.32 14.39 6.01
N LEU A 26 7.43 13.09 5.70
CA LEU A 26 6.97 12.56 4.43
C LEU A 26 5.44 12.37 4.42
N ARG A 27 4.79 12.88 3.37
CA ARG A 27 3.39 12.55 3.07
C ARG A 27 3.33 11.12 2.54
N ALA A 28 3.05 10.16 3.42
CA ALA A 28 3.17 8.74 3.11
C ALA A 28 2.12 7.89 3.82
N ALA A 29 1.87 6.69 3.28
CA ALA A 29 1.03 5.67 3.90
C ALA A 29 1.49 4.26 3.49
N VAL A 30 1.38 3.31 4.40
CA VAL A 30 1.53 1.87 4.08
C VAL A 30 0.30 1.41 3.29
N ILE A 31 0.56 0.66 2.24
CA ILE A 31 -0.43 0.09 1.32
C ILE A 31 -0.23 -1.43 1.19
N GLY A 32 -0.68 -2.02 0.11
CA GLY A 32 -0.35 -3.40 -0.28
C GLY A 32 -0.84 -4.46 0.69
N GLY A 33 -0.02 -5.51 0.85
CA GLY A 33 -0.38 -6.71 1.61
C GLY A 33 -0.51 -6.49 3.11
N VAL A 34 0.34 -5.64 3.70
CA VAL A 34 0.27 -5.29 5.13
C VAL A 34 -1.06 -4.59 5.44
N ALA A 35 -1.36 -3.53 4.71
CA ALA A 35 -2.59 -2.76 4.93
C ALA A 35 -3.86 -3.60 4.66
N ALA A 36 -3.85 -4.43 3.61
CA ALA A 36 -4.96 -5.33 3.32
C ALA A 36 -5.20 -6.36 4.43
N GLY A 37 -4.14 -6.91 5.02
CA GLY A 37 -4.24 -7.83 6.16
C GLY A 37 -4.76 -7.18 7.43
N LEU A 38 -4.54 -5.88 7.63
CA LEU A 38 -5.04 -5.10 8.77
C LEU A 38 -6.50 -4.69 8.62
N HIS A 39 -6.96 -4.41 7.40
CA HIS A 39 -8.35 -4.03 7.14
C HIS A 39 -9.27 -5.22 6.83
N GLY A 40 -8.72 -6.34 6.42
CA GLY A 40 -9.46 -7.51 5.98
C GLY A 40 -9.08 -8.79 6.73
N ARG A 41 -8.84 -9.85 5.97
CA ARG A 41 -8.39 -11.13 6.52
C ARG A 41 -6.87 -11.16 6.66
N PRO A 42 -6.33 -11.41 7.87
CA PRO A 42 -4.89 -11.49 8.06
C PRO A 42 -4.26 -12.54 7.14
N ARG A 43 -3.24 -12.14 6.40
CA ARG A 43 -2.39 -13.03 5.62
C ARG A 43 -0.92 -12.66 5.79
N LEU A 44 -0.05 -13.63 5.59
CA LEU A 44 1.38 -13.36 5.62
C LEU A 44 1.79 -12.61 4.34
N THR A 45 2.49 -11.51 4.51
CA THR A 45 3.25 -10.83 3.46
C THR A 45 4.74 -10.93 3.74
N LYS A 46 5.59 -10.85 2.70
CA LYS A 46 7.05 -10.94 2.81
C LYS A 46 7.73 -9.59 2.61
N ASP A 47 6.96 -8.62 2.18
CA ASP A 47 7.35 -7.28 1.77
C ASP A 47 6.44 -6.22 2.42
N VAL A 48 6.88 -4.99 2.37
CA VAL A 48 6.10 -3.82 2.78
C VAL A 48 5.98 -2.89 1.59
N ASP A 49 4.75 -2.58 1.22
CA ASP A 49 4.45 -1.57 0.21
C ASP A 49 4.05 -0.27 0.89
N ALA A 50 4.52 0.86 0.38
CA ALA A 50 4.08 2.17 0.80
C ALA A 50 3.95 3.13 -0.38
N VAL A 51 3.11 4.13 -0.25
CA VAL A 51 3.06 5.28 -1.14
C VAL A 51 3.67 6.49 -0.42
N VAL A 52 4.56 7.20 -1.11
CA VAL A 52 5.10 8.49 -0.67
C VAL A 52 4.76 9.51 -1.74
N PHE A 53 4.08 10.59 -1.36
CA PHE A 53 3.75 11.65 -2.30
C PHE A 53 4.94 12.60 -2.43
N SER A 54 5.86 12.24 -3.32
CA SER A 54 7.10 12.96 -3.63
C SER A 54 7.54 12.66 -5.06
N ASP A 55 8.19 13.62 -5.68
CA ASP A 55 8.87 13.50 -6.98
C ASP A 55 10.41 13.41 -6.85
N ASP A 56 10.94 13.57 -5.64
CA ASP A 56 12.38 13.53 -5.36
C ASP A 56 12.83 12.17 -4.80
N ALA A 57 12.97 11.19 -5.69
CA ALA A 57 13.51 9.88 -5.33
C ALA A 57 14.96 9.95 -4.79
N ALA A 58 15.75 10.96 -5.21
CA ALA A 58 17.12 11.07 -4.77
C ALA A 58 17.21 11.53 -3.29
N ALA A 59 16.36 12.46 -2.88
CA ALA A 59 16.24 12.85 -1.47
C ALA A 59 15.78 11.68 -0.60
N LEU A 60 14.79 10.89 -1.08
CA LEU A 60 14.35 9.69 -0.37
C LEU A 60 15.47 8.67 -0.19
N VAL A 61 16.27 8.40 -1.23
CA VAL A 61 17.43 7.49 -1.13
C VAL A 61 18.49 8.04 -0.17
N ALA A 62 18.75 9.35 -0.19
CA ALA A 62 19.75 9.97 0.67
C ALA A 62 19.38 9.85 2.16
N SER A 63 18.10 9.99 2.52
CA SER A 63 17.66 9.91 3.92
C SER A 63 17.44 8.46 4.39
N ALA A 64 17.02 7.54 3.50
CA ALA A 64 16.63 6.17 3.81
C ALA A 64 17.69 5.39 4.63
N GLY A 65 18.97 5.62 4.32
CA GLY A 65 20.10 4.96 5.00
C GLY A 65 20.13 5.20 6.52
N SER A 66 19.73 6.38 6.97
CA SER A 66 19.68 6.74 8.39
C SER A 66 18.62 5.97 9.16
N TYR A 67 17.65 5.37 8.45
CA TYR A 67 16.55 4.58 9.00
C TYR A 67 16.68 3.07 8.71
N GLY A 68 17.85 2.65 8.20
CA GLY A 68 18.16 1.23 7.99
C GLY A 68 17.69 0.66 6.65
N PHE A 69 17.39 1.51 5.67
CA PHE A 69 17.02 1.10 4.32
C PHE A 69 18.15 1.37 3.32
N ALA A 70 18.35 0.45 2.39
CA ALA A 70 19.27 0.60 1.27
C ALA A 70 18.55 0.29 -0.05
N THR A 71 19.05 0.81 -1.16
CA THR A 71 18.54 0.44 -2.48
C THR A 71 18.76 -1.04 -2.74
N ARG A 72 17.76 -1.72 -3.31
CA ARG A 72 17.79 -3.16 -3.61
C ARG A 72 18.52 -3.46 -4.92
N ILE A 73 18.63 -2.47 -5.80
CA ILE A 73 19.28 -2.57 -7.09
C ILE A 73 20.22 -1.37 -7.31
N ASP A 74 21.27 -1.54 -8.12
CA ASP A 74 22.29 -0.51 -8.34
C ASP A 74 21.73 0.72 -9.08
N ASP A 75 20.81 0.51 -10.03
CA ASP A 75 20.18 1.55 -10.84
C ASP A 75 18.83 2.03 -10.28
N ALA A 76 18.65 2.00 -8.94
CA ALA A 76 17.37 2.27 -8.27
C ALA A 76 16.75 3.62 -8.66
N LEU A 77 17.55 4.68 -8.84
CA LEU A 77 17.05 5.99 -9.25
C LEU A 77 16.56 5.99 -10.70
N ASP A 78 17.27 5.34 -11.62
CA ASP A 78 16.85 5.24 -13.01
C ASP A 78 15.63 4.34 -13.17
N PHE A 79 15.55 3.28 -12.37
CA PHE A 79 14.36 2.43 -12.28
C PHE A 79 13.16 3.24 -11.78
N SER A 80 13.33 4.02 -10.70
CA SER A 80 12.24 4.81 -10.12
C SER A 80 11.73 5.91 -11.06
N ARG A 81 12.59 6.52 -11.88
CA ARG A 81 12.16 7.48 -12.92
C ARG A 81 11.25 6.87 -13.96
N ARG A 82 11.49 5.61 -14.32
CA ARG A 82 10.72 4.90 -15.35
C ARG A 82 9.43 4.27 -14.83
N THR A 83 9.46 3.79 -13.58
CA THR A 83 8.38 2.97 -13.01
C THR A 83 7.59 3.65 -11.91
N ARG A 84 8.12 4.77 -11.39
CA ARG A 84 7.61 5.44 -10.19
C ARG A 84 7.63 4.55 -8.94
N VAL A 85 8.53 3.56 -8.91
CA VAL A 85 8.73 2.70 -7.73
C VAL A 85 10.19 2.74 -7.31
N LEU A 86 10.44 3.05 -6.04
CA LEU A 86 11.76 2.97 -5.43
C LEU A 86 11.87 1.65 -4.67
N LEU A 87 12.79 0.79 -5.10
CA LEU A 87 13.01 -0.52 -4.54
C LEU A 87 14.05 -0.47 -3.43
N LEU A 88 13.63 -0.70 -2.20
CA LEU A 88 14.48 -0.69 -1.01
C LEU A 88 14.51 -2.06 -0.34
N ARG A 89 15.51 -2.25 0.51
CA ARG A 89 15.62 -3.39 1.44
C ARG A 89 16.00 -2.87 2.81
N HIS A 90 15.25 -3.29 3.80
CA HIS A 90 15.57 -3.03 5.20
C HIS A 90 16.68 -3.95 5.70
N HIS A 91 17.49 -3.49 6.67
CA HIS A 91 18.59 -4.29 7.24
C HIS A 91 18.15 -5.64 7.86
N SER A 92 16.86 -5.78 8.21
CA SER A 92 16.28 -7.06 8.65
C SER A 92 16.15 -8.09 7.52
N GLY A 93 16.35 -7.68 6.25
CA GLY A 93 16.17 -8.49 5.05
C GLY A 93 14.81 -8.39 4.39
N VAL A 94 13.87 -7.62 4.93
CA VAL A 94 12.55 -7.38 4.33
C VAL A 94 12.66 -6.37 3.18
N ASP A 95 12.04 -6.68 2.06
CA ASP A 95 11.93 -5.78 0.92
C ASP A 95 10.85 -4.73 1.17
N VAL A 96 11.11 -3.50 0.69
CA VAL A 96 10.19 -2.36 0.81
C VAL A 96 10.07 -1.69 -0.55
N ASP A 97 8.86 -1.63 -1.08
CA ASP A 97 8.56 -1.02 -2.37
C ASP A 97 7.81 0.29 -2.13
N ILE A 98 8.45 1.42 -2.49
CA ILE A 98 7.89 2.76 -2.33
C ILE A 98 7.34 3.24 -3.66
N SER A 99 6.02 3.34 -3.78
CA SER A 99 5.37 4.03 -4.90
C SER A 99 5.51 5.54 -4.74
N LEU A 100 6.06 6.21 -5.75
CA LEU A 100 6.23 7.66 -5.80
C LEU A 100 4.96 8.29 -6.36
N GLY A 101 4.07 8.74 -5.48
CA GLY A 101 2.78 9.29 -5.83
C GLY A 101 2.92 10.58 -6.66
N ALA A 102 2.08 10.71 -7.70
CA ALA A 102 2.02 11.86 -8.59
C ALA A 102 0.57 12.22 -8.99
N LEU A 103 -0.35 11.28 -8.86
CA LEU A 103 -1.75 11.47 -9.22
C LEU A 103 -2.54 12.07 -8.05
N SER A 104 -3.62 12.78 -8.36
CA SER A 104 -4.54 13.31 -7.33
C SER A 104 -5.08 12.21 -6.42
N PHE A 105 -5.37 11.05 -6.97
CA PHE A 105 -5.81 9.88 -6.20
C PHE A 105 -4.75 9.44 -5.17
N GLU A 106 -3.46 9.42 -5.55
CA GLU A 106 -2.37 9.05 -4.63
C GLU A 106 -2.15 10.11 -3.55
N ALA A 107 -2.35 11.39 -3.87
CA ALA A 107 -2.39 12.45 -2.85
C ALA A 107 -3.53 12.22 -1.85
N GLU A 108 -4.73 11.86 -2.34
CA GLU A 108 -5.85 11.55 -1.47
C GLU A 108 -5.57 10.32 -0.58
N ILE A 109 -4.90 9.28 -1.07
CA ILE A 109 -4.52 8.11 -0.26
C ILE A 109 -3.73 8.55 0.96
N VAL A 110 -2.69 9.37 0.78
CA VAL A 110 -1.85 9.80 1.91
C VAL A 110 -2.56 10.77 2.84
N ASP A 111 -3.43 11.64 2.32
CA ASP A 111 -4.18 12.60 3.14
C ASP A 111 -5.28 11.93 3.98
N ARG A 112 -5.90 10.87 3.45
CA ARG A 112 -6.95 10.09 4.10
C ARG A 112 -6.42 8.95 4.97
N ALA A 113 -5.12 8.67 4.91
CA ALA A 113 -4.50 7.57 5.63
C ALA A 113 -4.83 7.62 7.13
N GLN A 114 -5.14 6.46 7.69
CA GLN A 114 -5.53 6.27 9.09
C GLN A 114 -4.35 5.73 9.90
N VAL A 115 -4.30 6.07 11.18
CA VAL A 115 -3.32 5.51 12.10
C VAL A 115 -3.98 4.36 12.86
N ILE A 116 -3.39 3.17 12.75
CA ILE A 116 -3.80 1.97 13.50
C ILE A 116 -2.67 1.58 14.46
N ASP A 117 -2.99 1.38 15.73
CA ASP A 117 -2.05 0.84 16.71
C ASP A 117 -2.06 -0.69 16.71
N ILE A 118 -0.88 -1.30 16.56
CA ILE A 118 -0.70 -2.74 16.62
C ILE A 118 0.34 -3.08 17.68
N GLY A 119 -0.15 -3.29 18.89
CA GLY A 119 0.69 -3.64 20.03
C GLY A 119 1.77 -2.59 20.31
N GLY A 120 1.35 -1.32 20.39
CA GLY A 120 2.21 -0.17 20.66
C GLY A 120 3.01 0.35 19.45
N LEU A 121 2.73 -0.13 18.24
CA LEU A 121 3.27 0.41 17.00
C LEU A 121 2.15 1.11 16.23
N ALA A 122 2.18 2.44 16.18
CA ALA A 122 1.27 3.25 15.38
C ALA A 122 1.70 3.19 13.91
N ILE A 123 0.81 2.71 13.04
CA ILE A 123 1.07 2.53 11.60
C ILE A 123 0.10 3.40 10.83
N ARG A 124 0.63 4.28 9.97
CA ARG A 124 -0.18 5.07 9.05
C ARG A 124 -0.45 4.25 7.80
N ILE A 125 -1.70 3.87 7.58
CA ILE A 125 -2.12 2.99 6.47
C ILE A 125 -3.21 3.63 5.62
N ALA A 126 -3.26 3.26 4.35
CA ALA A 126 -4.34 3.64 3.44
C ALA A 126 -5.70 3.15 3.96
N THR A 127 -6.78 3.86 3.62
CA THR A 127 -8.13 3.44 3.99
C THR A 127 -8.54 2.15 3.29
N PRO A 128 -9.52 1.40 3.81
CA PRO A 128 -10.01 0.19 3.15
C PRO A 128 -10.55 0.48 1.74
N GLU A 129 -11.19 1.64 1.53
CA GLU A 129 -11.69 2.06 0.22
C GLU A 129 -10.56 2.25 -0.78
N ASP A 130 -9.51 2.98 -0.38
CA ASP A 130 -8.38 3.28 -1.24
C ASP A 130 -7.60 2.01 -1.60
N LEU A 131 -7.49 1.05 -0.67
CA LEU A 131 -6.93 -0.27 -0.95
C LEU A 131 -7.78 -1.08 -1.93
N ILE A 132 -9.10 -1.07 -1.79
CA ILE A 132 -10.00 -1.74 -2.74
C ILE A 132 -9.82 -1.15 -4.14
N ILE A 133 -9.73 0.19 -4.27
CA ILE A 133 -9.52 0.86 -5.55
C ILE A 133 -8.20 0.40 -6.19
N MET A 134 -7.08 0.50 -5.44
CA MET A 134 -5.76 0.09 -5.94
C MET A 134 -5.73 -1.37 -6.38
N LYS A 135 -6.33 -2.26 -5.60
CA LYS A 135 -6.37 -3.69 -5.85
C LYS A 135 -7.30 -4.06 -7.02
N ALA A 136 -8.39 -3.33 -7.19
CA ALA A 136 -9.27 -3.50 -8.35
C ALA A 136 -8.54 -3.19 -9.67
N LEU A 137 -7.60 -2.23 -9.66
CA LEU A 137 -6.77 -1.90 -10.82
C LEU A 137 -5.68 -2.95 -11.08
N ALA A 138 -5.06 -3.47 -10.03
CA ALA A 138 -3.98 -4.46 -10.15
C ALA A 138 -4.45 -5.84 -10.62
N ARG A 139 -5.66 -6.28 -10.22
CA ARG A 139 -6.38 -7.48 -10.67
C ARG A 139 -5.63 -8.81 -10.55
N ARG A 140 -4.60 -8.89 -9.73
CA ARG A 140 -3.94 -10.17 -9.44
C ARG A 140 -4.89 -11.07 -8.62
N PRO A 141 -4.74 -12.41 -8.67
CA PRO A 141 -5.59 -13.31 -7.87
C PRO A 141 -5.62 -12.98 -6.38
N GLU A 142 -4.46 -12.61 -5.81
CA GLU A 142 -4.35 -12.16 -4.42
C GLU A 142 -5.07 -10.85 -4.15
N ASP A 143 -5.11 -9.92 -5.11
CA ASP A 143 -5.81 -8.64 -4.97
C ASP A 143 -7.32 -8.84 -4.90
N ILE A 144 -7.86 -9.73 -5.73
CA ILE A 144 -9.28 -10.11 -5.69
C ILE A 144 -9.66 -10.75 -4.34
N ALA A 145 -8.77 -11.61 -3.81
CA ALA A 145 -8.97 -12.22 -2.50
C ALA A 145 -8.91 -11.18 -1.36
N ASP A 146 -7.97 -10.24 -1.43
CA ASP A 146 -7.82 -9.14 -0.47
C ASP A 146 -9.06 -8.22 -0.49
N ILE A 147 -9.57 -7.83 -1.68
CA ILE A 147 -10.82 -7.07 -1.82
C ILE A 147 -11.97 -7.80 -1.12
N GLY A 148 -12.14 -9.09 -1.41
CA GLY A 148 -13.18 -9.90 -0.76
C GLY A 148 -13.04 -9.91 0.77
N GLY A 149 -11.80 -10.07 1.27
CA GLY A 149 -11.51 -10.05 2.70
C GLY A 149 -11.80 -8.71 3.37
N ILE A 150 -11.50 -7.59 2.70
CA ILE A 150 -11.82 -6.25 3.19
C ILE A 150 -13.33 -6.03 3.21
N ILE A 151 -14.04 -6.37 2.13
CA ILE A 151 -15.50 -6.23 2.04
C ILE A 151 -16.22 -7.04 3.13
N ASP A 152 -15.72 -8.23 3.45
CA ASP A 152 -16.33 -9.11 4.47
C ASP A 152 -16.21 -8.55 5.90
N VAL A 153 -15.13 -7.82 6.18
CA VAL A 153 -14.80 -7.32 7.53
C VAL A 153 -15.30 -5.89 7.76
N GLN A 154 -15.21 -5.04 6.71
CA GLN A 154 -15.56 -3.63 6.82
C GLN A 154 -17.05 -3.40 6.58
N HIS A 155 -17.77 -2.96 7.62
CA HIS A 155 -19.22 -2.76 7.55
C HIS A 155 -19.64 -1.38 7.04
N GLN A 156 -18.74 -0.39 7.05
CA GLN A 156 -19.02 1.01 6.70
C GLN A 156 -18.06 1.49 5.61
N LEU A 157 -18.14 0.87 4.42
CA LEU A 157 -17.35 1.29 3.26
C LEU A 157 -18.08 2.41 2.52
N ASP A 158 -17.36 3.45 2.12
CA ASP A 158 -17.79 4.43 1.15
C ASP A 158 -17.76 3.80 -0.26
N VAL A 159 -18.82 3.06 -0.57
CA VAL A 159 -18.96 2.33 -1.84
C VAL A 159 -19.06 3.30 -3.02
N ASP A 160 -19.59 4.49 -2.81
CA ASP A 160 -19.72 5.49 -3.89
C ASP A 160 -18.34 6.03 -4.30
N ARG A 161 -17.44 6.27 -3.33
CA ARG A 161 -16.05 6.61 -3.60
C ARG A 161 -15.33 5.49 -4.36
N ILE A 162 -15.49 4.24 -3.92
CA ILE A 162 -14.87 3.09 -4.59
C ILE A 162 -15.33 3.01 -6.05
N ARG A 163 -16.65 3.10 -6.29
CA ARG A 163 -17.22 3.08 -7.63
C ARG A 163 -16.77 4.23 -8.50
N PHE A 164 -16.70 5.43 -7.93
CA PHE A 164 -16.26 6.63 -8.65
C PHE A 164 -14.84 6.43 -9.19
N TRP A 165 -13.88 6.16 -8.33
CA TRP A 165 -12.48 6.03 -8.76
C TRP A 165 -12.23 4.84 -9.67
N VAL A 166 -12.83 3.67 -9.38
CA VAL A 166 -12.64 2.49 -10.24
C VAL A 166 -13.26 2.72 -11.62
N ARG A 167 -14.38 3.44 -11.73
CA ARG A 167 -14.99 3.80 -13.01
C ARG A 167 -14.10 4.75 -13.80
N GLU A 168 -13.58 5.80 -13.15
CA GLU A 168 -12.66 6.76 -13.78
C GLU A 168 -11.42 6.05 -14.34
N PHE A 169 -10.76 5.24 -13.53
CA PHE A 169 -9.58 4.48 -14.00
C PHE A 169 -9.92 3.46 -15.08
N SER A 170 -11.01 2.74 -14.94
CA SER A 170 -11.50 1.79 -15.95
C SER A 170 -11.73 2.46 -17.30
N SER A 171 -12.28 3.69 -17.29
CA SER A 171 -12.49 4.49 -18.49
C SER A 171 -11.17 4.95 -19.12
N VAL A 172 -10.24 5.48 -18.30
CA VAL A 172 -8.94 5.97 -18.80
C VAL A 172 -8.08 4.83 -19.37
N LEU A 173 -8.17 3.64 -18.76
CA LEU A 173 -7.43 2.45 -19.20
C LEU A 173 -8.13 1.72 -20.35
N GLU A 174 -9.35 2.11 -20.73
CA GLU A 174 -10.18 1.40 -21.71
C GLU A 174 -10.43 -0.07 -21.35
N MET A 175 -10.56 -0.36 -20.04
CA MET A 175 -10.73 -1.71 -19.48
C MET A 175 -12.02 -1.80 -18.65
N PRO A 176 -13.20 -1.89 -19.29
CA PRO A 176 -14.49 -1.88 -18.58
C PRO A 176 -14.66 -3.06 -17.61
N GLU A 177 -13.98 -4.17 -17.86
CA GLU A 177 -14.00 -5.36 -17.03
C GLU A 177 -13.46 -5.11 -15.60
N ILE A 178 -12.65 -4.05 -15.36
CA ILE A 178 -12.19 -3.67 -14.02
C ILE A 178 -13.40 -3.29 -13.15
N PHE A 179 -14.27 -2.45 -13.70
CA PHE A 179 -15.47 -2.01 -12.99
C PHE A 179 -16.51 -3.14 -12.84
N GLU A 180 -16.67 -3.98 -13.86
CA GLU A 180 -17.57 -5.14 -13.82
C GLU A 180 -17.14 -6.16 -12.75
N ASP A 181 -15.83 -6.43 -12.62
CA ASP A 181 -15.27 -7.32 -11.60
C ASP A 181 -15.53 -6.78 -10.20
N LEU A 182 -15.31 -5.46 -9.98
CA LEU A 182 -15.62 -4.80 -8.73
C LEU A 182 -17.10 -4.95 -8.35
N GLU A 183 -18.02 -4.65 -9.27
CA GLU A 183 -19.46 -4.75 -9.01
C GLU A 183 -19.86 -6.19 -8.62
N ARG A 184 -19.28 -7.20 -9.24
CA ARG A 184 -19.50 -8.61 -8.85
C ARG A 184 -19.05 -8.90 -7.42
N LEU A 185 -17.93 -8.32 -6.99
CA LEU A 185 -17.42 -8.47 -5.62
C LEU A 185 -18.31 -7.73 -4.61
N LEU A 186 -18.75 -6.51 -4.91
CA LEU A 186 -19.62 -5.72 -4.05
C LEU A 186 -21.02 -6.35 -3.88
N GLN A 187 -21.52 -7.03 -4.90
CA GLN A 187 -22.82 -7.72 -4.84
C GLN A 187 -22.83 -8.92 -3.86
N ARG A 188 -21.68 -9.59 -3.66
CA ARG A 188 -21.53 -10.70 -2.69
C ARG A 188 -21.79 -10.27 -1.25
N ARG A 189 -21.60 -8.98 -0.92
CA ARG A 189 -21.85 -8.43 0.41
C ARG A 189 -23.34 -8.37 0.78
N LYS A 190 -24.24 -8.42 -0.19
CA LYS A 190 -25.71 -8.29 0.01
C LYS A 190 -26.41 -9.62 0.30
N LEU A 191 -25.68 -10.72 0.26
CA LEU A 191 -26.17 -12.08 0.55
C LEU A 191 -25.68 -12.56 1.92
#